data_ff8d1258b4ee27911e210c3f4647d12f
#
_entry.id   ff8d1258b4ee27911e210c3f4647d12f
#
_cell.length_a   1.000
_cell.length_b   1.000
_cell.length_c   1.000
_cell.angle_alpha   90.00
_cell.angle_beta   90.00
_cell.angle_gamma   90.00
#
_symmetry.space_group_name_H-M   'P 1'
#
loop_
_entity.id
_entity.type
_entity.pdbx_description
1 polymer ?
#
loop_
_entity_poly.entity_id
_entity_poly.type
_entity_poly.pdbx_seq_one_letter_code
_entity_poly.pdbx_strand_id
1 'polypeptide(L)'
;MKMMKRIVVVVALAACGVSGVKAQTGATPPKVPAGTIIEPGKSLDGLLKIYEDEIMGAVNAMPADKYDFAPSPAIFKAEQGVKYETVRTFGAMVAHIAQANYYFFSTLGGAKPDVDMKAVGNLTSKEDTVKALTGSFAYAHKQLATLTAANAFASVKDDQTKTSMAAFGIAHMCDHYGQLVEYLRMNGIVPPASQK
;
A
#
# COMPACT_ATOMS: atom_id res chain seq x y z
N MET A 1 -64.79 -35.32 -39.15
CA MET A 1 -64.16 -36.06 -38.08
C MET A 1 -62.68 -35.74 -38.17
N LYS A 2 -62.20 -34.69 -37.47
CA LYS A 2 -60.80 -34.20 -37.49
C LYS A 2 -60.04 -34.75 -36.26
N MET A 3 -59.04 -35.59 -36.50
CA MET A 3 -58.16 -36.10 -35.49
C MET A 3 -57.15 -35.01 -35.07
N MET A 4 -57.18 -34.57 -33.77
CA MET A 4 -56.17 -33.73 -33.17
C MET A 4 -55.00 -34.58 -32.77
N LYS A 5 -53.86 -34.37 -33.40
CA LYS A 5 -52.53 -34.92 -32.91
C LYS A 5 -52.03 -34.12 -31.70
N ARG A 6 -51.90 -34.79 -30.59
CA ARG A 6 -51.25 -34.22 -29.40
C ARG A 6 -49.73 -34.29 -29.58
N ILE A 7 -49.09 -33.13 -29.54
CA ILE A 7 -47.62 -32.99 -29.49
C ILE A 7 -47.24 -33.03 -28.03
N VAL A 8 -46.47 -34.06 -27.66
CA VAL A 8 -45.81 -34.15 -26.33
C VAL A 8 -44.48 -33.47 -26.46
N VAL A 9 -44.33 -32.33 -25.77
CA VAL A 9 -43.02 -31.63 -25.61
C VAL A 9 -42.33 -32.23 -24.40
N VAL A 10 -41.23 -32.94 -24.61
CA VAL A 10 -40.34 -33.43 -23.57
C VAL A 10 -39.35 -32.31 -23.27
N VAL A 11 -39.48 -31.67 -22.10
CA VAL A 11 -38.51 -30.73 -21.61
C VAL A 11 -37.39 -31.49 -20.90
N ALA A 12 -36.22 -31.57 -21.51
CA ALA A 12 -35.02 -32.09 -20.88
C ALA A 12 -34.43 -31.02 -19.94
N LEU A 13 -34.55 -31.23 -18.65
CA LEU A 13 -33.79 -30.44 -17.63
C LEU A 13 -32.33 -30.86 -17.66
N ALA A 14 -31.49 -30.00 -18.22
CA ALA A 14 -30.04 -30.10 -18.07
C ALA A 14 -29.67 -29.66 -16.63
N ALA A 15 -29.30 -30.60 -15.78
CA ALA A 15 -28.71 -30.32 -14.46
C ALA A 15 -27.30 -29.78 -14.68
N CYS A 16 -27.13 -28.45 -14.59
CA CYS A 16 -25.83 -27.82 -14.45
C CYS A 16 -25.23 -28.20 -13.08
N GLY A 17 -24.31 -29.15 -13.08
CA GLY A 17 -23.50 -29.50 -11.92
C GLY A 17 -22.65 -28.28 -11.53
N VAL A 18 -23.00 -27.62 -10.43
CA VAL A 18 -22.14 -26.61 -9.80
C VAL A 18 -20.97 -27.36 -9.18
N SER A 19 -19.85 -27.42 -9.90
CA SER A 19 -18.57 -27.87 -9.34
C SER A 19 -18.17 -26.85 -8.25
N GLY A 20 -18.38 -27.24 -6.99
CA GLY A 20 -17.96 -26.47 -5.84
C GLY A 20 -16.45 -26.23 -5.93
N VAL A 21 -16.07 -24.98 -6.17
CA VAL A 21 -14.70 -24.51 -5.96
C VAL A 21 -14.42 -24.67 -4.47
N LYS A 22 -13.69 -25.73 -4.09
CA LYS A 22 -13.14 -25.84 -2.75
C LYS A 22 -12.24 -24.62 -2.56
N ALA A 23 -12.67 -23.69 -1.71
CA ALA A 23 -11.78 -22.65 -1.20
C ALA A 23 -10.57 -23.38 -0.61
N GLN A 24 -9.38 -23.13 -1.17
CA GLN A 24 -8.14 -23.55 -0.55
C GLN A 24 -8.11 -22.86 0.81
N THR A 25 -8.34 -23.64 1.86
CA THR A 25 -8.05 -23.22 3.23
C THR A 25 -6.57 -22.92 3.26
N GLY A 26 -6.23 -21.62 3.26
CA GLY A 26 -4.86 -21.16 3.31
C GLY A 26 -4.18 -21.78 4.52
N ALA A 27 -3.30 -22.74 4.28
CA ALA A 27 -2.47 -23.28 5.34
C ALA A 27 -1.67 -22.14 5.94
N THR A 28 -1.82 -21.90 7.23
CA THR A 28 -0.98 -20.94 7.95
C THR A 28 0.48 -21.33 7.68
N PRO A 29 1.31 -20.41 7.16
CA PRO A 29 2.70 -20.75 6.87
C PRO A 29 3.37 -21.29 8.15
N PRO A 30 4.23 -22.32 8.04
CA PRO A 30 4.87 -22.92 9.19
C PRO A 30 5.62 -21.84 9.98
N LYS A 31 5.43 -21.82 11.31
CA LYS A 31 6.14 -20.91 12.20
C LYS A 31 7.65 -21.17 12.08
N VAL A 32 8.39 -20.13 11.81
CA VAL A 32 9.86 -20.20 11.79
C VAL A 32 10.35 -20.35 13.24
N PRO A 33 11.15 -21.37 13.58
CA PRO A 33 11.69 -21.56 14.91
C PRO A 33 12.51 -20.35 15.38
N ALA A 34 12.45 -20.02 16.67
CA ALA A 34 13.30 -19.00 17.24
C ALA A 34 14.78 -19.34 17.04
N GLY A 35 15.61 -18.35 16.71
CA GLY A 35 17.03 -18.52 16.39
C GLY A 35 17.34 -18.88 14.94
N THR A 36 16.32 -19.10 14.08
CA THR A 36 16.54 -19.28 12.64
C THR A 36 17.04 -18.00 12.01
N ILE A 37 18.12 -18.09 11.24
CA ILE A 37 18.64 -16.94 10.47
C ILE A 37 17.70 -16.69 9.28
N ILE A 38 17.23 -15.47 9.16
CA ILE A 38 16.37 -15.02 8.07
C ILE A 38 17.17 -14.03 7.22
N GLU A 39 17.07 -14.16 5.89
CA GLU A 39 17.70 -13.23 4.96
C GLU A 39 17.22 -11.78 5.20
N PRO A 40 18.12 -10.79 5.16
CA PRO A 40 17.79 -9.40 5.43
C PRO A 40 16.62 -8.87 4.61
N GLY A 41 16.60 -9.20 3.31
CA GLY A 41 15.53 -8.79 2.40
C GLY A 41 14.17 -9.33 2.84
N LYS A 42 14.09 -10.62 3.21
CA LYS A 42 12.86 -11.24 3.70
C LYS A 42 12.38 -10.65 5.02
N SER A 43 13.32 -10.31 5.93
CA SER A 43 13.00 -9.70 7.21
C SER A 43 12.39 -8.31 7.03
N LEU A 44 13.01 -7.46 6.20
CA LEU A 44 12.51 -6.12 5.91
C LEU A 44 11.24 -6.15 5.06
N ASP A 45 11.08 -7.13 4.17
CA ASP A 45 9.88 -7.32 3.37
C ASP A 45 8.64 -7.61 4.23
N GLY A 46 8.81 -8.43 5.28
CA GLY A 46 7.74 -8.65 6.26
C GLY A 46 7.31 -7.38 7.00
N LEU A 47 8.27 -6.50 7.33
CA LEU A 47 7.97 -5.21 7.96
C LEU A 47 7.33 -4.23 6.95
N LEU A 48 7.82 -4.19 5.71
CA LEU A 48 7.23 -3.40 4.63
C LEU A 48 5.76 -3.76 4.43
N LYS A 49 5.44 -5.07 4.43
CA LYS A 49 4.07 -5.55 4.24
C LYS A 49 3.10 -5.05 5.31
N ILE A 50 3.54 -4.94 6.55
CA ILE A 50 2.71 -4.39 7.65
C ILE A 50 2.32 -2.94 7.33
N TYR A 51 3.31 -2.11 6.99
CA TYR A 51 3.04 -0.69 6.68
C TYR A 51 2.31 -0.49 5.34
N GLU A 52 2.55 -1.35 4.34
CA GLU A 52 1.75 -1.36 3.12
C GLU A 52 0.26 -1.54 3.44
N ASP A 53 -0.09 -2.55 4.24
CA ASP A 53 -1.48 -2.83 4.60
C ASP A 53 -2.12 -1.66 5.38
N GLU A 54 -1.40 -1.09 6.33
CA GLU A 54 -1.87 0.04 7.13
C GLU A 54 -2.04 1.30 6.29
N ILE A 55 -1.06 1.64 5.46
CA ILE A 55 -1.10 2.83 4.60
C ILE A 55 -2.18 2.68 3.53
N MET A 56 -2.24 1.52 2.85
CA MET A 56 -3.27 1.28 1.84
C MET A 56 -4.68 1.30 2.46
N GLY A 57 -4.83 0.78 3.68
CA GLY A 57 -6.06 0.91 4.44
C GLY A 57 -6.46 2.36 4.67
N ALA A 58 -5.55 3.20 5.17
CA ALA A 58 -5.78 4.61 5.43
C ALA A 58 -6.10 5.39 4.14
N VAL A 59 -5.33 5.15 3.08
CA VAL A 59 -5.47 5.82 1.78
C VAL A 59 -6.81 5.49 1.12
N ASN A 60 -7.25 4.24 1.20
CA ASN A 60 -8.55 3.82 0.67
C ASN A 60 -9.72 4.37 1.48
N ALA A 61 -9.57 4.53 2.81
CA ALA A 61 -10.60 5.03 3.69
C ALA A 61 -10.95 6.52 3.45
N MET A 62 -10.00 7.34 2.99
CA MET A 62 -10.26 8.75 2.69
C MET A 62 -11.11 8.88 1.42
N PRO A 63 -12.30 9.54 1.46
CA PRO A 63 -13.09 9.82 0.26
C PRO A 63 -12.35 10.70 -0.75
N ALA A 64 -12.66 10.56 -2.03
CA ALA A 64 -11.97 11.28 -3.10
C ALA A 64 -12.16 12.81 -3.00
N ASP A 65 -13.34 13.27 -2.59
CA ASP A 65 -13.67 14.68 -2.37
C ASP A 65 -12.95 15.32 -1.18
N LYS A 66 -12.22 14.50 -0.40
CA LYS A 66 -11.40 14.95 0.75
C LYS A 66 -9.90 14.76 0.53
N TYR A 67 -9.48 14.43 -0.68
CA TYR A 67 -8.06 14.24 -0.99
C TYR A 67 -7.25 15.55 -1.00
N ASP A 68 -7.90 16.68 -1.14
CA ASP A 68 -7.32 18.02 -1.02
C ASP A 68 -7.33 18.57 0.42
N PHE A 69 -7.85 17.79 1.39
CA PHE A 69 -7.84 18.18 2.80
C PHE A 69 -6.40 18.37 3.30
N ALA A 70 -6.19 19.48 3.98
CA ALA A 70 -5.01 19.75 4.79
C ALA A 70 -5.42 20.41 6.11
N PRO A 71 -4.69 20.19 7.22
CA PRO A 71 -4.89 20.95 8.45
C PRO A 71 -4.75 22.45 8.19
N SER A 72 -5.55 23.25 8.88
CA SER A 72 -5.51 24.70 8.79
C SER A 72 -5.52 25.36 10.16
N PRO A 73 -5.11 26.64 10.29
CA PRO A 73 -5.17 27.37 11.55
C PRO A 73 -6.58 27.45 12.15
N ALA A 74 -7.64 27.20 11.36
CA ALA A 74 -9.03 27.28 11.82
C ALA A 74 -9.40 26.26 12.91
N ILE A 75 -8.61 25.21 13.10
CA ILE A 75 -8.80 24.24 14.19
C ILE A 75 -8.26 24.72 15.54
N PHE A 76 -7.52 25.84 15.55
CA PHE A 76 -6.95 26.42 16.76
C PHE A 76 -7.62 27.74 17.12
N LYS A 77 -7.43 28.18 18.36
CA LYS A 77 -7.83 29.53 18.76
C LYS A 77 -6.95 30.56 18.06
N ALA A 78 -7.54 31.68 17.65
CA ALA A 78 -6.83 32.70 16.87
C ALA A 78 -5.56 33.25 17.58
N GLU A 79 -5.58 33.34 18.90
CA GLU A 79 -4.48 33.84 19.72
C GLU A 79 -3.24 32.90 19.77
N GLN A 80 -3.37 31.66 19.30
CA GLN A 80 -2.25 30.70 19.30
C GLN A 80 -1.23 30.98 18.20
N GLY A 81 -1.57 31.78 17.19
CA GLY A 81 -0.66 32.16 16.11
C GLY A 81 -0.10 30.99 15.29
N VAL A 82 -0.83 29.86 15.24
CA VAL A 82 -0.38 28.65 14.55
C VAL A 82 -0.31 28.86 13.04
N LYS A 83 0.77 28.40 12.40
CA LYS A 83 0.98 28.47 10.97
C LYS A 83 1.07 27.07 10.38
N TYR A 84 0.44 26.89 9.22
CA TYR A 84 0.44 25.63 8.46
C TYR A 84 0.98 25.83 7.03
N GLU A 85 1.92 26.74 6.87
CA GLU A 85 2.60 26.94 5.59
C GLU A 85 3.34 25.67 5.19
N THR A 86 3.22 25.27 3.92
CA THR A 86 3.88 24.08 3.35
C THR A 86 3.36 22.71 3.81
N VAL A 87 2.29 22.65 4.60
CA VAL A 87 1.65 21.37 4.94
C VAL A 87 1.04 20.75 3.68
N ARG A 88 1.35 19.47 3.46
CA ARG A 88 0.79 18.72 2.32
C ARG A 88 -0.69 18.43 2.54
N THR A 89 -1.45 18.42 1.44
CA THR A 89 -2.78 17.81 1.45
C THR A 89 -2.67 16.29 1.61
N PHE A 90 -3.78 15.62 1.94
CA PHE A 90 -3.81 14.16 2.05
C PHE A 90 -3.30 13.49 0.76
N GLY A 91 -3.82 13.87 -0.40
CA GLY A 91 -3.39 13.34 -1.70
C GLY A 91 -1.92 13.63 -2.01
N ALA A 92 -1.45 14.85 -1.71
CA ALA A 92 -0.03 15.19 -1.88
C ALA A 92 0.88 14.38 -0.94
N MET A 93 0.40 14.01 0.25
CA MET A 93 1.11 13.10 1.16
C MET A 93 1.21 11.70 0.57
N VAL A 94 0.12 11.18 0.02
CA VAL A 94 0.09 9.86 -0.66
C VAL A 94 1.04 9.81 -1.85
N ALA A 95 1.02 10.84 -2.70
CA ALA A 95 1.94 10.98 -3.84
C ALA A 95 3.41 11.04 -3.38
N HIS A 96 3.67 11.77 -2.29
CA HIS A 96 5.01 11.86 -1.70
C HIS A 96 5.51 10.52 -1.16
N ILE A 97 4.68 9.72 -0.49
CA ILE A 97 5.04 8.37 -0.04
C ILE A 97 5.40 7.50 -1.26
N ALA A 98 4.60 7.52 -2.32
CA ALA A 98 4.88 6.76 -3.54
C ALA A 98 6.21 7.17 -4.19
N GLN A 99 6.46 8.47 -4.32
CA GLN A 99 7.72 9.01 -4.85
C GLN A 99 8.92 8.60 -3.99
N ALA A 100 8.79 8.71 -2.68
CA ALA A 100 9.85 8.38 -1.72
C ALA A 100 10.18 6.87 -1.73
N ASN A 101 9.17 6.00 -1.86
CA ASN A 101 9.38 4.57 -2.01
C ASN A 101 10.24 4.26 -3.23
N TYR A 102 9.91 4.82 -4.39
CA TYR A 102 10.76 4.65 -5.59
C TYR A 102 12.18 5.13 -5.35
N TYR A 103 12.36 6.27 -4.70
CA TYR A 103 13.68 6.83 -4.40
C TYR A 103 14.49 5.92 -3.48
N PHE A 104 13.99 5.61 -2.29
CA PHE A 104 14.73 4.83 -1.29
C PHE A 104 15.06 3.43 -1.77
N PHE A 105 14.09 2.72 -2.31
CA PHE A 105 14.31 1.33 -2.73
C PHE A 105 15.11 1.22 -4.03
N SER A 106 15.19 2.26 -4.87
CA SER A 106 16.09 2.25 -6.03
C SER A 106 17.57 2.18 -5.67
N THR A 107 17.93 2.59 -4.45
CA THR A 107 19.31 2.57 -3.96
C THR A 107 19.83 1.15 -3.65
N LEU A 108 18.94 0.15 -3.56
CA LEU A 108 19.34 -1.23 -3.27
C LEU A 108 20.06 -1.91 -4.43
N GLY A 109 20.09 -1.28 -5.61
CA GLY A 109 20.93 -1.71 -6.74
C GLY A 109 20.30 -2.73 -7.67
N GLY A 110 18.97 -2.93 -7.57
CA GLY A 110 18.18 -3.67 -8.56
C GLY A 110 17.85 -2.81 -9.80
N ALA A 111 16.81 -3.20 -10.53
CA ALA A 111 16.33 -2.44 -11.68
C ALA A 111 15.84 -1.05 -11.26
N LYS A 112 16.18 -0.03 -12.05
CA LYS A 112 15.62 1.32 -11.84
C LYS A 112 14.10 1.31 -12.00
N PRO A 113 13.39 2.20 -11.27
CA PRO A 113 11.94 2.32 -11.48
C PRO A 113 11.65 2.83 -12.89
N ASP A 114 10.66 2.21 -13.53
CA ASP A 114 10.17 2.62 -14.86
C ASP A 114 9.03 3.64 -14.71
N VAL A 115 9.33 4.74 -13.99
CA VAL A 115 8.39 5.84 -13.74
C VAL A 115 9.14 7.16 -13.66
N ASP A 116 8.50 8.25 -14.06
CA ASP A 116 8.96 9.60 -13.73
C ASP A 116 8.59 9.93 -12.28
N MET A 117 9.57 9.81 -11.38
CA MET A 117 9.37 10.08 -9.96
C MET A 117 8.90 11.52 -9.68
N LYS A 118 9.27 12.48 -10.52
CA LYS A 118 8.80 13.87 -10.38
C LYS A 118 7.33 13.97 -10.73
N ALA A 119 6.89 13.30 -11.79
CA ALA A 119 5.48 13.22 -12.15
C ALA A 119 4.66 12.53 -11.05
N VAL A 120 5.17 11.43 -10.47
CA VAL A 120 4.53 10.74 -9.35
C VAL A 120 4.29 11.69 -8.17
N GLY A 121 5.28 12.50 -7.79
CA GLY A 121 5.17 13.44 -6.67
C GLY A 121 4.19 14.61 -6.92
N ASN A 122 3.72 14.80 -8.15
CA ASN A 122 2.78 15.86 -8.54
C ASN A 122 1.34 15.33 -8.78
N LEU A 123 1.06 14.05 -8.52
CA LEU A 123 -0.27 13.48 -8.64
C LEU A 123 -1.22 14.07 -7.58
N THR A 124 -2.46 14.33 -7.97
CA THR A 124 -3.47 14.95 -7.10
C THR A 124 -4.76 14.14 -6.98
N SER A 125 -5.11 13.34 -8.00
CA SER A 125 -6.33 12.52 -7.94
C SER A 125 -6.14 11.31 -7.03
N LYS A 126 -7.22 10.88 -6.37
CA LYS A 126 -7.22 9.65 -5.55
C LYS A 126 -6.81 8.44 -6.39
N GLU A 127 -7.39 8.29 -7.58
CA GLU A 127 -7.14 7.15 -8.45
C GLU A 127 -5.67 7.04 -8.83
N ASP A 128 -5.08 8.13 -9.32
CA ASP A 128 -3.69 8.13 -9.78
C ASP A 128 -2.69 7.95 -8.63
N THR A 129 -2.94 8.61 -7.49
CA THR A 129 -2.07 8.47 -6.31
C THR A 129 -2.12 7.06 -5.71
N VAL A 130 -3.30 6.42 -5.62
CA VAL A 130 -3.45 5.03 -5.17
C VAL A 130 -2.74 4.07 -6.13
N LYS A 131 -2.90 4.26 -7.43
CA LYS A 131 -2.22 3.47 -8.45
C LYS A 131 -0.69 3.60 -8.34
N ALA A 132 -0.18 4.81 -8.22
CA ALA A 132 1.24 5.07 -8.08
C ALA A 132 1.79 4.48 -6.77
N LEU A 133 1.06 4.61 -5.66
CA LEU A 133 1.43 4.03 -4.37
C LEU A 133 1.51 2.51 -4.44
N THR A 134 0.49 1.85 -5.01
CA THR A 134 0.49 0.38 -5.22
C THR A 134 1.70 -0.06 -6.06
N GLY A 135 1.98 0.66 -7.14
CA GLY A 135 3.17 0.41 -7.98
C GLY A 135 4.48 0.58 -7.22
N SER A 136 4.56 1.58 -6.33
CA SER A 136 5.75 1.85 -5.53
C SER A 136 6.01 0.75 -4.48
N PHE A 137 4.97 0.20 -3.86
CA PHE A 137 5.10 -0.96 -2.97
C PHE A 137 5.55 -2.20 -3.73
N ALA A 138 4.93 -2.50 -4.88
CA ALA A 138 5.37 -3.62 -5.73
C ALA A 138 6.84 -3.49 -6.16
N TYR A 139 7.30 -2.27 -6.43
CA TYR A 139 8.70 -2.00 -6.72
C TYR A 139 9.58 -2.23 -5.48
N ALA A 140 9.19 -1.74 -4.31
CA ALA A 140 9.92 -1.91 -3.05
C ALA A 140 10.12 -3.38 -2.70
N HIS A 141 9.08 -4.21 -2.80
CA HIS A 141 9.16 -5.66 -2.60
C HIS A 141 10.19 -6.32 -3.53
N LYS A 142 10.18 -5.97 -4.82
CA LYS A 142 11.17 -6.48 -5.80
C LYS A 142 12.60 -6.09 -5.41
N GLN A 143 12.81 -4.86 -4.94
CA GLN A 143 14.13 -4.41 -4.53
C GLN A 143 14.61 -5.12 -3.26
N LEU A 144 13.74 -5.28 -2.25
CA LEU A 144 14.07 -6.03 -1.04
C LEU A 144 14.44 -7.49 -1.33
N ALA A 145 13.80 -8.12 -2.32
CA ALA A 145 14.15 -9.48 -2.73
C ALA A 145 15.60 -9.62 -3.24
N THR A 146 16.27 -8.52 -3.61
CA THR A 146 17.69 -8.52 -4.02
C THR A 146 18.66 -8.42 -2.84
N LEU A 147 18.15 -8.14 -1.63
CA LEU A 147 18.98 -7.92 -0.45
C LEU A 147 19.27 -9.23 0.26
N THR A 148 20.54 -9.61 0.32
CA THR A 148 21.04 -10.84 0.90
C THR A 148 22.02 -10.56 2.02
N ALA A 149 22.36 -11.57 2.84
CA ALA A 149 23.39 -11.45 3.87
C ALA A 149 24.75 -10.99 3.29
N ALA A 150 25.06 -11.37 2.04
CA ALA A 150 26.32 -11.02 1.39
C ALA A 150 26.41 -9.53 0.97
N ASN A 151 25.27 -8.87 0.71
CA ASN A 151 25.26 -7.49 0.20
C ASN A 151 24.54 -6.47 1.09
N ALA A 152 23.93 -6.91 2.19
CA ALA A 152 23.08 -6.08 3.05
C ALA A 152 23.81 -4.82 3.56
N PHE A 153 25.06 -4.94 3.90
CA PHE A 153 25.87 -3.85 4.44
C PHE A 153 26.83 -3.23 3.40
N ALA A 154 26.64 -3.54 2.12
CA ALA A 154 27.36 -2.83 1.07
C ALA A 154 26.95 -1.36 1.04
N SER A 155 27.93 -0.46 1.03
CA SER A 155 27.70 0.98 0.93
C SER A 155 27.03 1.32 -0.40
N VAL A 156 26.07 2.22 -0.38
CA VAL A 156 25.45 2.84 -1.56
C VAL A 156 25.92 4.28 -1.74
N LYS A 157 26.23 4.96 -0.64
CA LYS A 157 26.81 6.28 -0.64
C LYS A 157 27.36 6.58 0.78
N ASP A 158 28.59 6.99 0.88
CA ASP A 158 29.26 7.28 2.14
C ASP A 158 29.12 6.10 3.14
N ASP A 159 28.59 6.32 4.31
CA ASP A 159 28.31 5.32 5.35
C ASP A 159 26.90 4.69 5.23
N GLN A 160 26.10 5.15 4.27
CA GLN A 160 24.76 4.58 4.00
C GLN A 160 24.90 3.23 3.30
N THR A 161 24.28 2.20 3.88
CA THR A 161 24.25 0.85 3.32
C THR A 161 22.91 0.54 2.69
N LYS A 162 22.82 -0.54 1.90
CA LYS A 162 21.56 -1.01 1.34
C LYS A 162 20.51 -1.23 2.45
N THR A 163 20.89 -1.86 3.55
CA THR A 163 19.98 -2.09 4.69
C THR A 163 19.54 -0.78 5.34
N SER A 164 20.45 0.18 5.58
CA SER A 164 20.05 1.45 6.19
C SER A 164 19.12 2.25 5.31
N MET A 165 19.30 2.23 3.99
CA MET A 165 18.40 2.88 3.04
C MET A 165 17.01 2.21 3.00
N ALA A 166 16.96 0.88 3.01
CA ALA A 166 15.69 0.15 3.09
C ALA A 166 14.95 0.43 4.41
N ALA A 167 15.67 0.39 5.54
CA ALA A 167 15.11 0.70 6.85
C ALA A 167 14.62 2.14 6.93
N PHE A 168 15.36 3.10 6.36
CA PHE A 168 14.96 4.49 6.31
C PHE A 168 13.70 4.70 5.43
N GLY A 169 13.60 4.00 4.29
CA GLY A 169 12.39 4.02 3.47
C GLY A 169 11.16 3.53 4.24
N ILE A 170 11.29 2.45 5.02
CA ILE A 170 10.20 1.94 5.88
C ILE A 170 9.88 2.92 7.00
N ALA A 171 10.87 3.49 7.68
CA ALA A 171 10.66 4.48 8.73
C ALA A 171 9.97 5.75 8.21
N HIS A 172 10.35 6.21 7.02
CA HIS A 172 9.74 7.36 6.37
C HIS A 172 8.24 7.16 6.08
N MET A 173 7.86 5.98 5.58
CA MET A 173 6.44 5.70 5.34
C MET A 173 5.66 5.53 6.65
N CYS A 174 6.29 5.02 7.71
CA CYS A 174 5.68 4.94 9.05
C CYS A 174 5.39 6.32 9.63
N ASP A 175 6.32 7.30 9.49
CA ASP A 175 6.10 8.68 9.89
C ASP A 175 4.89 9.30 9.18
N HIS A 176 4.80 9.12 7.86
CA HIS A 176 3.67 9.62 7.09
C HIS A 176 2.36 8.87 7.36
N TYR A 177 2.43 7.57 7.71
CA TYR A 177 1.22 6.84 8.13
C TYR A 177 0.57 7.50 9.35
N GLY A 178 1.35 7.90 10.35
CA GLY A 178 0.82 8.64 11.50
C GLY A 178 0.09 9.92 11.09
N GLN A 179 0.65 10.66 10.14
CA GLN A 179 0.02 11.89 9.62
C GLN A 179 -1.28 11.58 8.85
N LEU A 180 -1.31 10.54 8.02
CA LEU A 180 -2.53 10.11 7.32
C LEU A 180 -3.63 9.70 8.31
N VAL A 181 -3.28 9.00 9.39
CA VAL A 181 -4.21 8.62 10.46
C VAL A 181 -4.84 9.85 11.11
N GLU A 182 -4.05 10.88 11.43
CA GLU A 182 -4.58 12.12 11.99
C GLU A 182 -5.48 12.87 11.00
N TYR A 183 -5.14 12.89 9.72
CA TYR A 183 -6.00 13.50 8.69
C TYR A 183 -7.35 12.78 8.55
N LEU A 184 -7.37 11.44 8.65
CA LEU A 184 -8.62 10.68 8.69
C LEU A 184 -9.47 11.12 9.88
N ARG A 185 -8.87 11.17 11.08
CA ARG A 185 -9.57 11.55 12.32
C ARG A 185 -10.12 12.98 12.29
N MET A 186 -9.35 13.92 11.71
CA MET A 186 -9.80 15.30 11.50
C MET A 186 -11.02 15.38 10.56
N ASN A 187 -11.21 14.37 9.71
CA ASN A 187 -12.38 14.22 8.83
C ASN A 187 -13.49 13.31 9.40
N GLY A 188 -13.41 12.93 10.68
CA GLY A 188 -14.39 12.07 11.34
C GLY A 188 -14.32 10.60 10.90
N ILE A 189 -13.22 10.17 10.29
CA ILE A 189 -13.03 8.81 9.79
C ILE A 189 -12.15 8.02 10.78
N VAL A 190 -12.69 6.89 11.29
CA VAL A 190 -11.90 5.96 12.11
C VAL A 190 -10.93 5.21 11.21
N PRO A 191 -9.60 5.29 11.45
CA PRO A 191 -8.64 4.55 10.65
C PRO A 191 -8.90 3.04 10.67
N PRO A 192 -8.77 2.31 9.55
CA PRO A 192 -9.07 0.88 9.49
C PRO A 192 -8.35 0.04 10.54
N ALA A 193 -7.07 0.31 10.82
CA ALA A 193 -6.32 -0.38 11.87
C ALA A 193 -6.84 -0.14 13.29
N SER A 194 -7.72 0.85 13.50
CA SER A 194 -8.37 1.16 14.79
C SER A 194 -9.81 0.66 14.86
N GLN A 195 -10.34 0.07 13.80
CA GLN A 195 -11.67 -0.53 13.78
C GLN A 195 -11.61 -1.90 14.45
N LYS A 196 -12.53 -2.16 15.40
CA LYS A 196 -12.66 -3.43 16.11
C LYS A 196 -13.66 -4.35 15.41
#